data_89adeb85fbcb371330b3433036223ae6
#
_entry.id   89adeb85fbcb371330b3433036223ae6
#
_cell.length_a   1.000
_cell.length_b   1.000
_cell.length_c   1.000
_cell.angle_alpha   90.00
_cell.angle_beta   90.00
_cell.angle_gamma   90.00
#
_symmetry.space_group_name_H-M   'P 1'
#
loop_
_entity.id
_entity.type
_entity.pdbx_description
1 polymer ?
#
loop_
_entity_poly.entity_id
_entity_poly.type
_entity_poly.pdbx_seq_one_letter_code
_entity_poly.pdbx_strand_id
1 'polypeptide(L)'
;MSVTEFFTCPRVRRRMYAGPLGPYVDAFTERLQQQGYSTRSIRSKIRVVAKFSHWLVRHDLGAKDVDLAQRKRFLTQHKRASGWTSEDRAALQGIQALLCEQDVVLEAEVSDPLSERERVAQDFHAYLLAKRGLSVVTARNYRRVAASFLQACFGDEAVRTEALTSADVIGFVQRHAHGHSHSWAQLMVTALRAFLRSLHHHGRTPTDLAACVPAVAAWSFARLPTFLSSEQTRHVLDQCDRQSATGRRDYAMLLLCARLGLRAGEVAALQLDDIDWTDGCLAIRSKGGRWTQMPLPQDVGEAIAAYLVQGRPTCRDRHVFVREHAPRTGFSNSSSVSAVAARALARAQIDVPRPGAHLFRHSLATEMLRQGASLTEIGQLLRHQHPDTTRIYAKVDLPALRQLAPPWPGGEG
;
A
#
# COMPACT_ATOMS: atom_id res chain seq x y z
N MET A 1 6.49 -25.54 19.06
CA MET A 1 7.96 -25.45 19.30
C MET A 1 8.23 -24.45 20.41
N SER A 2 9.18 -24.75 21.30
CA SER A 2 9.41 -24.01 22.56
C SER A 2 10.63 -23.09 22.49
N VAL A 3 10.64 -22.03 23.29
CA VAL A 3 11.81 -21.17 23.55
C VAL A 3 13.06 -21.95 23.90
N THR A 4 12.89 -23.19 24.46
CA THR A 4 13.99 -24.07 24.83
C THR A 4 14.90 -24.46 23.67
N GLU A 5 14.40 -24.43 22.43
CA GLU A 5 15.21 -24.71 21.23
C GLU A 5 16.13 -23.52 20.87
N PHE A 6 15.77 -22.32 21.27
CA PHE A 6 16.51 -21.10 20.97
C PHE A 6 17.49 -20.68 22.07
N PHE A 7 17.26 -21.09 23.29
CA PHE A 7 18.10 -20.73 24.43
C PHE A 7 18.49 -21.95 25.23
N THR A 8 19.77 -22.32 25.26
CA THR A 8 20.29 -23.50 25.95
C THR A 8 20.52 -23.27 27.45
N CYS A 9 20.92 -22.06 27.85
CA CYS A 9 21.23 -21.73 29.24
C CYS A 9 19.97 -21.63 30.11
N PRO A 10 19.87 -22.43 31.24
CA PRO A 10 18.70 -22.44 32.10
C PRO A 10 18.35 -21.06 32.72
N ARG A 11 19.35 -20.28 33.10
CA ARG A 11 19.16 -18.91 33.63
C ARG A 11 18.53 -17.98 32.61
N VAL A 12 18.95 -18.08 31.34
CA VAL A 12 18.39 -17.28 30.26
C VAL A 12 16.95 -17.69 29.98
N ARG A 13 16.66 -18.98 29.92
CA ARG A 13 15.29 -19.50 29.75
C ARG A 13 14.36 -18.96 30.84
N ARG A 14 14.72 -19.12 32.13
CA ARG A 14 13.93 -18.60 33.24
C ARG A 14 13.62 -17.12 33.09
N ARG A 15 14.58 -16.33 32.58
CA ARG A 15 14.38 -14.91 32.34
C ARG A 15 13.42 -14.65 31.17
N MET A 16 13.38 -15.50 30.13
CA MET A 16 12.47 -15.32 28.98
C MET A 16 11.02 -15.58 29.38
N TYR A 17 10.79 -16.52 30.31
CA TYR A 17 9.46 -16.85 30.84
C TYR A 17 9.03 -15.99 32.02
N ALA A 18 9.88 -15.10 32.53
CA ALA A 18 9.55 -14.29 33.69
C ALA A 18 8.57 -13.16 33.36
N GLY A 19 7.63 -12.90 34.29
CA GLY A 19 6.64 -11.82 34.20
C GLY A 19 5.41 -12.16 33.38
N PRO A 20 4.50 -11.18 33.21
CA PRO A 20 3.15 -11.40 32.69
C PRO A 20 3.08 -11.91 31.26
N LEU A 21 4.12 -11.69 30.44
CA LEU A 21 4.17 -12.20 29.07
C LEU A 21 4.78 -13.60 28.97
N GLY A 22 5.29 -14.16 30.05
CA GLY A 22 5.91 -15.49 30.09
C GLY A 22 5.06 -16.60 29.48
N PRO A 23 3.78 -16.74 29.84
CA PRO A 23 2.88 -17.74 29.27
C PRO A 23 2.72 -17.70 27.76
N TYR A 24 2.93 -16.53 27.13
CA TYR A 24 2.70 -16.28 25.69
C TYR A 24 3.96 -16.40 24.85
N VAL A 25 5.14 -16.57 25.46
CA VAL A 25 6.43 -16.54 24.74
C VAL A 25 6.58 -17.71 23.77
N ASP A 26 6.10 -18.91 24.13
CA ASP A 26 6.15 -20.07 23.25
C ASP A 26 5.24 -19.90 22.04
N ALA A 27 4.00 -19.44 22.22
CA ALA A 27 3.08 -19.14 21.13
C ALA A 27 3.63 -18.03 20.22
N PHE A 28 4.27 -17.02 20.81
CA PHE A 28 4.95 -15.96 20.04
C PHE A 28 6.13 -16.50 19.24
N THR A 29 6.91 -17.40 19.83
CA THR A 29 8.06 -18.04 19.17
C THR A 29 7.59 -18.86 17.97
N GLU A 30 6.56 -19.68 18.15
CA GLU A 30 5.96 -20.46 17.07
C GLU A 30 5.44 -19.56 15.93
N ARG A 31 4.75 -18.48 16.26
CA ARG A 31 4.31 -17.49 15.28
C ARG A 31 5.47 -16.91 14.47
N LEU A 32 6.57 -16.53 15.12
CA LEU A 32 7.75 -16.00 14.43
C LEU A 32 8.38 -17.04 13.50
N GLN A 33 8.42 -18.31 13.88
CA GLN A 33 8.89 -19.40 13.02
C GLN A 33 7.98 -19.59 11.80
N GLN A 34 6.67 -19.63 12.01
CA GLN A 34 5.69 -19.72 10.92
C GLN A 34 5.78 -18.55 9.95
N GLN A 35 6.16 -17.38 10.44
CA GLN A 35 6.44 -16.19 9.63
C GLN A 35 7.82 -16.23 8.94
N GLY A 36 8.63 -17.26 9.19
CA GLY A 36 9.91 -17.49 8.53
C GLY A 36 11.07 -16.65 9.06
N TYR A 37 11.01 -16.16 10.30
CA TYR A 37 12.12 -15.46 10.92
C TYR A 37 13.31 -16.39 11.18
N SER A 38 14.54 -15.88 10.97
CA SER A 38 15.75 -16.61 11.31
C SER A 38 15.91 -16.79 12.80
N THR A 39 16.62 -17.84 13.22
CA THR A 39 16.95 -18.12 14.64
C THR A 39 17.51 -16.87 15.36
N ARG A 40 18.37 -16.11 14.68
CA ARG A 40 18.96 -14.87 15.22
C ARG A 40 17.88 -13.81 15.49
N SER A 41 16.99 -13.59 14.52
CA SER A 41 15.89 -12.62 14.63
C SER A 41 14.88 -13.04 15.71
N ILE A 42 14.54 -14.33 15.79
CA ILE A 42 13.66 -14.89 16.83
C ILE A 42 14.25 -14.64 18.22
N ARG A 43 15.52 -14.99 18.43
CA ARG A 43 16.23 -14.71 19.70
C ARG A 43 16.21 -13.23 20.06
N SER A 44 16.42 -12.34 19.10
CA SER A 44 16.39 -10.89 19.33
C SER A 44 15.00 -10.43 19.77
N LYS A 45 13.95 -10.84 19.05
CA LYS A 45 12.56 -10.46 19.33
C LYS A 45 12.07 -10.98 20.70
N ILE A 46 12.39 -12.24 21.04
CA ILE A 46 12.06 -12.80 22.35
C ILE A 46 12.73 -12.02 23.48
N ARG A 47 14.01 -11.62 23.32
CA ARG A 47 14.71 -10.79 24.31
C ARG A 47 14.05 -9.43 24.52
N VAL A 48 13.52 -8.82 23.47
CA VAL A 48 12.78 -7.56 23.56
C VAL A 48 11.48 -7.74 24.34
N VAL A 49 10.71 -8.80 24.03
CA VAL A 49 9.47 -9.14 24.72
C VAL A 49 9.73 -9.44 26.20
N ALA A 50 10.78 -10.20 26.53
CA ALA A 50 11.15 -10.48 27.92
C ALA A 50 11.54 -9.20 28.70
N LYS A 51 12.25 -8.26 28.07
CA LYS A 51 12.54 -6.94 28.68
C LYS A 51 11.27 -6.15 28.94
N PHE A 52 10.35 -6.16 28.00
CA PHE A 52 9.05 -5.52 28.16
C PHE A 52 8.22 -6.18 29.26
N SER A 53 8.21 -7.52 29.34
CA SER A 53 7.56 -8.27 30.43
C SER A 53 8.09 -7.88 31.81
N HIS A 54 9.41 -7.74 31.96
CA HIS A 54 10.02 -7.26 33.23
C HIS A 54 9.67 -5.81 33.53
N TRP A 55 9.55 -4.97 32.52
CA TRP A 55 9.13 -3.58 32.68
C TRP A 55 7.67 -3.50 33.15
N LEU A 56 6.77 -4.33 32.61
CA LEU A 56 5.38 -4.43 33.06
C LEU A 56 5.32 -4.77 34.56
N VAL A 57 6.07 -5.78 35.03
CA VAL A 57 6.14 -6.14 36.47
C VAL A 57 6.56 -4.93 37.33
N ARG A 58 7.55 -4.16 36.91
CA ARG A 58 8.02 -2.97 37.67
C ARG A 58 7.00 -1.84 37.74
N HIS A 59 5.98 -1.89 36.93
CA HIS A 59 4.93 -0.87 36.87
C HIS A 59 3.57 -1.43 37.31
N ASP A 60 3.56 -2.60 37.96
CA ASP A 60 2.36 -3.30 38.44
C ASP A 60 1.32 -3.55 37.32
N LEU A 61 1.81 -3.83 36.08
CA LEU A 61 1.00 -4.09 34.89
C LEU A 61 1.02 -5.57 34.52
N GLY A 62 -0.13 -6.09 34.09
CA GLY A 62 -0.32 -7.45 33.59
C GLY A 62 -0.27 -7.57 32.07
N ALA A 63 -0.48 -8.77 31.55
CA ALA A 63 -0.58 -9.01 30.11
C ALA A 63 -1.79 -8.31 29.48
N LYS A 64 -2.89 -8.18 30.20
CA LYS A 64 -4.12 -7.49 29.79
C LYS A 64 -3.95 -5.98 29.59
N ASP A 65 -2.92 -5.40 30.20
CA ASP A 65 -2.65 -3.95 30.15
C ASP A 65 -1.72 -3.57 28.99
N VAL A 66 -1.37 -4.53 28.12
CA VAL A 66 -0.47 -4.31 26.98
C VAL A 66 -1.21 -3.58 25.86
N ASP A 67 -1.01 -2.28 25.77
CA ASP A 67 -1.57 -1.40 24.74
C ASP A 67 -0.48 -0.58 24.01
N LEU A 68 -0.91 0.31 23.13
CA LEU A 68 -0.01 1.20 22.39
C LEU A 68 0.70 2.20 23.32
N ALA A 69 0.01 2.70 24.36
CA ALA A 69 0.56 3.68 25.30
C ALA A 69 1.69 3.06 26.13
N GLN A 70 1.47 1.87 26.66
CA GLN A 70 2.48 1.16 27.43
C GLN A 70 3.71 0.78 26.58
N ARG A 71 3.51 0.37 25.32
CA ARG A 71 4.62 0.13 24.39
C ARG A 71 5.43 1.41 24.12
N LYS A 72 4.76 2.54 23.87
CA LYS A 72 5.41 3.85 23.69
C LYS A 72 6.19 4.24 24.93
N ARG A 73 5.58 4.13 26.12
CA ARG A 73 6.19 4.43 27.41
C ARG A 73 7.44 3.59 27.67
N PHE A 74 7.38 2.29 27.44
CA PHE A 74 8.54 1.40 27.51
C PHE A 74 9.66 1.83 26.58
N LEU A 75 9.35 2.11 25.30
CA LEU A 75 10.34 2.53 24.29
C LEU A 75 11.00 3.88 24.66
N THR A 76 10.26 4.79 25.30
CA THR A 76 10.78 6.08 25.73
C THR A 76 11.66 5.97 26.98
N GLN A 77 11.25 5.18 27.98
CA GLN A 77 11.96 5.03 29.24
C GLN A 77 13.21 4.15 29.14
N HIS A 78 13.21 3.16 28.24
CA HIS A 78 14.34 2.24 28.04
C HIS A 78 15.15 2.62 26.79
N LYS A 79 15.79 3.80 26.82
CA LYS A 79 16.72 4.17 25.74
C LYS A 79 17.87 3.16 25.69
N ARG A 80 18.08 2.53 24.54
CA ARG A 80 19.30 1.80 24.22
C ARG A 80 20.38 2.80 23.76
N ALA A 81 21.64 2.48 23.98
CA ALA A 81 22.75 3.28 23.45
C ALA A 81 22.69 3.48 21.92
N SER A 82 22.17 2.48 21.20
CA SER A 82 21.97 2.50 19.72
C SER A 82 20.54 2.86 19.28
N GLY A 83 19.65 3.25 20.19
CA GLY A 83 18.22 3.43 19.91
C GLY A 83 17.44 2.12 19.72
N TRP A 84 16.12 2.23 19.59
CA TRP A 84 15.22 1.11 19.25
C TRP A 84 15.10 0.99 17.73
N THR A 85 15.32 -0.21 17.21
CA THR A 85 15.20 -0.49 15.78
C THR A 85 13.72 -0.67 15.38
N SER A 86 13.45 -0.62 14.09
CA SER A 86 12.12 -0.99 13.54
C SER A 86 11.73 -2.43 13.88
N GLU A 87 12.72 -3.34 13.98
CA GLU A 87 12.51 -4.74 14.36
C GLU A 87 12.10 -4.90 15.82
N ASP A 88 12.67 -4.11 16.72
CA ASP A 88 12.29 -4.14 18.14
C ASP A 88 10.84 -3.67 18.31
N ARG A 89 10.45 -2.62 17.61
CA ARG A 89 9.05 -2.12 17.60
C ARG A 89 8.10 -3.16 17.02
N ALA A 90 8.50 -3.84 15.95
CA ALA A 90 7.72 -4.91 15.35
C ALA A 90 7.56 -6.12 16.30
N ALA A 91 8.56 -6.41 17.15
CA ALA A 91 8.44 -7.46 18.16
C ALA A 91 7.35 -7.14 19.21
N LEU A 92 7.33 -5.89 19.71
CA LEU A 92 6.31 -5.45 20.66
C LEU A 92 4.90 -5.38 20.03
N GLN A 93 4.82 -5.01 18.77
CA GLN A 93 3.57 -5.02 18.03
C GLN A 93 3.08 -6.46 17.79
N GLY A 94 4.01 -7.38 17.50
CA GLY A 94 3.70 -8.79 17.24
C GLY A 94 3.19 -9.52 18.47
N ILE A 95 3.77 -9.26 19.66
CA ILE A 95 3.26 -9.86 20.91
C ILE A 95 1.89 -9.29 21.29
N GLN A 96 1.66 -7.98 21.11
CA GLN A 96 0.33 -7.41 21.35
C GLN A 96 -0.72 -8.02 20.42
N ALA A 97 -0.43 -8.15 19.12
CA ALA A 97 -1.34 -8.79 18.19
C ALA A 97 -1.68 -10.24 18.58
N LEU A 98 -0.69 -10.99 19.11
CA LEU A 98 -0.93 -12.33 19.64
C LEU A 98 -1.87 -12.30 20.85
N LEU A 99 -1.67 -11.37 21.77
CA LEU A 99 -2.52 -11.22 22.95
C LEU A 99 -3.96 -10.84 22.59
N CYS A 100 -4.16 -10.00 21.58
CA CYS A 100 -5.48 -9.67 21.04
C CYS A 100 -6.15 -10.90 20.39
N GLU A 101 -5.42 -11.69 19.61
CA GLU A 101 -5.93 -12.92 18.98
C GLU A 101 -6.32 -14.02 20.02
N GLN A 102 -5.74 -13.96 21.21
CA GLN A 102 -6.03 -14.86 22.33
C GLN A 102 -7.03 -14.28 23.35
N ASP A 103 -7.70 -13.17 22.99
CA ASP A 103 -8.67 -12.46 23.85
C ASP A 103 -8.12 -12.04 25.22
N VAL A 104 -6.79 -11.94 25.37
CA VAL A 104 -6.12 -11.49 26.61
C VAL A 104 -6.15 -9.97 26.72
N VAL A 105 -5.96 -9.32 25.60
CA VAL A 105 -6.08 -7.86 25.44
C VAL A 105 -7.29 -7.65 24.53
N LEU A 106 -8.32 -7.01 25.03
CA LEU A 106 -9.34 -6.49 24.15
C LEU A 106 -8.65 -5.56 23.16
N GLU A 107 -9.05 -5.59 21.90
CA GLU A 107 -8.64 -4.51 20.97
C GLU A 107 -9.12 -3.21 21.60
N ALA A 108 -8.30 -2.69 22.52
CA ALA A 108 -8.54 -1.37 23.05
C ALA A 108 -8.44 -0.43 21.84
N GLU A 109 -9.57 0.11 21.47
CA GLU A 109 -9.57 1.37 20.75
C GLU A 109 -8.50 2.23 21.40
N VAL A 110 -7.58 2.74 20.60
CA VAL A 110 -6.41 3.52 21.05
C VAL A 110 -6.91 4.65 21.95
N SER A 111 -6.98 4.39 23.24
CA SER A 111 -7.39 5.40 24.22
C SER A 111 -6.19 5.99 24.98
N ASP A 112 -5.23 6.61 24.28
CA ASP A 112 -4.92 7.99 24.60
C ASP A 112 -6.18 8.79 24.22
N PRO A 113 -6.72 9.66 25.05
CA PRO A 113 -7.85 10.47 24.64
C PRO A 113 -7.41 11.18 23.36
N LEU A 114 -7.94 10.68 22.22
CA LEU A 114 -7.67 11.25 20.91
C LEU A 114 -7.86 12.75 21.08
N SER A 115 -6.88 13.55 20.71
CA SER A 115 -7.08 14.99 20.66
C SER A 115 -8.39 15.24 19.91
N GLU A 116 -9.10 16.29 20.24
CA GLU A 116 -10.37 16.58 19.56
C GLU A 116 -10.20 16.59 18.04
N ARG A 117 -9.07 17.07 17.57
CA ARG A 117 -8.66 17.03 16.17
C ARG A 117 -8.60 15.61 15.61
N GLU A 118 -7.99 14.68 16.34
CA GLU A 118 -7.90 13.28 15.91
C GLU A 118 -9.28 12.61 15.93
N ARG A 119 -10.13 12.94 16.89
CA ARG A 119 -11.53 12.47 16.94
C ARG A 119 -12.31 12.93 15.71
N VAL A 120 -12.26 14.23 15.38
CA VAL A 120 -12.94 14.78 14.20
C VAL A 120 -12.44 14.11 12.91
N ALA A 121 -11.12 13.91 12.78
CA ALA A 121 -10.53 13.23 11.61
C ALA A 121 -10.90 11.74 11.58
N GLN A 122 -11.04 11.08 12.73
CA GLN A 122 -11.44 9.67 12.83
C GLN A 122 -12.93 9.48 12.51
N ASP A 123 -13.81 10.37 13.01
CA ASP A 123 -15.23 10.39 12.66
C ASP A 123 -15.41 10.52 11.14
N PHE A 124 -14.66 11.42 10.52
CA PHE A 124 -14.66 11.57 9.07
C PHE A 124 -14.18 10.30 8.36
N HIS A 125 -13.13 9.64 8.85
CA HIS A 125 -12.66 8.38 8.29
C HIS A 125 -13.74 7.28 8.35
N ALA A 126 -14.41 7.14 9.50
CA ALA A 126 -15.50 6.20 9.68
C ALA A 126 -16.68 6.50 8.73
N TYR A 127 -17.05 7.76 8.58
CA TYR A 127 -18.06 8.22 7.62
C TYR A 127 -17.71 7.83 6.18
N LEU A 128 -16.45 8.03 5.76
CA LEU A 128 -15.99 7.68 4.41
C LEU A 128 -16.10 6.19 4.12
N LEU A 129 -15.80 5.34 5.10
CA LEU A 129 -15.92 3.89 4.97
C LEU A 129 -17.38 3.42 4.99
N ALA A 130 -18.13 3.81 6.02
CA ALA A 130 -19.46 3.27 6.28
C ALA A 130 -20.55 3.87 5.37
N LYS A 131 -20.48 5.18 5.09
CA LYS A 131 -21.54 5.89 4.34
C LYS A 131 -21.18 6.18 2.89
N ARG A 132 -19.89 6.35 2.58
CA ARG A 132 -19.44 6.66 1.22
C ARG A 132 -18.83 5.44 0.50
N GLY A 133 -18.64 4.32 1.18
CA GLY A 133 -18.10 3.08 0.60
C GLY A 133 -16.69 3.22 -0.02
N LEU A 134 -15.90 4.21 0.46
CA LEU A 134 -14.57 4.41 -0.08
C LEU A 134 -13.60 3.31 0.37
N SER A 135 -12.60 3.01 -0.45
CA SER A 135 -11.55 2.07 -0.05
C SER A 135 -10.79 2.60 1.18
N VAL A 136 -10.30 1.67 2.02
CA VAL A 136 -9.52 1.99 3.23
C VAL A 136 -8.33 2.92 2.91
N VAL A 137 -7.67 2.70 1.76
CA VAL A 137 -6.53 3.54 1.32
C VAL A 137 -6.99 4.95 1.00
N THR A 138 -8.10 5.12 0.27
CA THR A 138 -8.67 6.43 -0.06
C THR A 138 -9.12 7.16 1.20
N ALA A 139 -9.86 6.47 2.08
CA ALA A 139 -10.34 7.03 3.35
C ALA A 139 -9.17 7.47 4.24
N ARG A 140 -8.08 6.69 4.31
CA ARG A 140 -6.87 7.06 5.04
C ARG A 140 -6.20 8.32 4.48
N ASN A 141 -6.11 8.44 3.17
CA ASN A 141 -5.52 9.62 2.53
C ASN A 141 -6.38 10.86 2.79
N TYR A 142 -7.70 10.75 2.70
CA TYR A 142 -8.62 11.83 2.99
C TYR A 142 -8.56 12.25 4.46
N ARG A 143 -8.50 11.28 5.38
CA ARG A 143 -8.29 11.56 6.81
C ARG A 143 -7.02 12.35 7.06
N ARG A 144 -5.90 12.02 6.37
CA ARG A 144 -4.64 12.77 6.50
C ARG A 144 -4.79 14.23 6.07
N VAL A 145 -5.50 14.48 4.99
CA VAL A 145 -5.78 15.85 4.54
C VAL A 145 -6.62 16.59 5.56
N ALA A 146 -7.69 15.97 6.08
CA ALA A 146 -8.52 16.57 7.12
C ALA A 146 -7.73 16.89 8.38
N ALA A 147 -6.91 15.97 8.86
CA ALA A 147 -6.03 16.19 10.02
C ALA A 147 -5.02 17.34 9.79
N SER A 148 -4.43 17.41 8.58
CA SER A 148 -3.52 18.49 8.21
C SER A 148 -4.22 19.86 8.14
N PHE A 149 -5.47 19.89 7.63
CA PHE A 149 -6.28 21.09 7.59
C PHE A 149 -6.62 21.59 9.01
N LEU A 150 -7.12 20.70 9.87
CA LEU A 150 -7.41 21.03 11.25
C LEU A 150 -6.17 21.51 12.01
N GLN A 151 -5.00 20.88 11.78
CA GLN A 151 -3.73 21.32 12.34
C GLN A 151 -3.34 22.73 11.87
N ALA A 152 -3.56 23.03 10.59
CA ALA A 152 -3.22 24.33 10.01
C ALA A 152 -4.14 25.47 10.50
N CYS A 153 -5.40 25.14 10.87
CA CYS A 153 -6.38 26.12 11.35
C CYS A 153 -6.31 26.35 12.86
N PHE A 154 -6.09 25.29 13.65
CA PHE A 154 -6.24 25.34 15.11
C PHE A 154 -4.93 25.06 15.88
N GLY A 155 -3.88 24.57 15.21
CA GLY A 155 -2.64 24.22 15.90
C GLY A 155 -2.88 23.22 17.03
N ASP A 156 -2.48 23.58 18.23
CA ASP A 156 -2.70 22.81 19.46
C ASP A 156 -3.89 23.31 20.30
N GLU A 157 -4.65 24.30 19.77
CA GLU A 157 -5.86 24.81 20.40
C GLU A 157 -7.06 23.88 20.19
N ALA A 158 -8.15 24.15 20.94
CA ALA A 158 -9.42 23.44 20.81
C ALA A 158 -10.02 23.59 19.41
N VAL A 159 -10.51 22.50 18.83
CA VAL A 159 -11.07 22.48 17.49
C VAL A 159 -12.50 23.03 17.51
N ARG A 160 -12.67 24.26 17.04
CA ARG A 160 -13.97 24.92 16.88
C ARG A 160 -14.38 24.95 15.42
N THR A 161 -14.93 23.83 14.95
CA THR A 161 -15.31 23.68 13.53
C THR A 161 -16.37 24.67 13.06
N GLU A 162 -17.20 25.19 13.97
CA GLU A 162 -18.18 26.25 13.75
C GLU A 162 -17.56 27.63 13.45
N ALA A 163 -16.31 27.83 13.87
CA ALA A 163 -15.57 29.06 13.61
C ALA A 163 -14.79 29.08 12.29
N LEU A 164 -14.81 27.96 11.55
CA LEU A 164 -14.12 27.86 10.25
C LEU A 164 -14.72 28.84 9.25
N THR A 165 -13.85 29.52 8.51
CA THR A 165 -14.20 30.50 7.49
C THR A 165 -13.72 30.10 6.10
N SER A 166 -14.25 30.78 5.08
CA SER A 166 -13.78 30.62 3.71
C SER A 166 -12.30 31.02 3.54
N ALA A 167 -11.82 31.99 4.32
CA ALA A 167 -10.44 32.43 4.32
C ALA A 167 -9.49 31.29 4.78
N ASP A 168 -9.88 30.52 5.79
CA ASP A 168 -9.09 29.36 6.28
C ASP A 168 -8.95 28.30 5.21
N VAL A 169 -10.06 28.01 4.50
CA VAL A 169 -10.10 27.03 3.41
C VAL A 169 -9.20 27.46 2.23
N ILE A 170 -9.35 28.69 1.77
CA ILE A 170 -8.58 29.24 0.65
C ILE A 170 -7.08 29.31 1.03
N GLY A 171 -6.76 29.84 2.21
CA GLY A 171 -5.40 29.95 2.71
C GLY A 171 -4.70 28.62 2.87
N PHE A 172 -5.41 27.57 3.32
CA PHE A 172 -4.86 26.22 3.40
C PHE A 172 -4.50 25.67 2.01
N VAL A 173 -5.43 25.78 1.04
CA VAL A 173 -5.18 25.29 -0.31
C VAL A 173 -4.01 26.03 -0.97
N GLN A 174 -3.96 27.36 -0.84
CA GLN A 174 -2.86 28.16 -1.39
C GLN A 174 -1.50 27.75 -0.82
N ARG A 175 -1.38 27.62 0.49
CA ARG A 175 -0.12 27.24 1.14
C ARG A 175 0.32 25.81 0.81
N HIS A 176 -0.61 24.87 0.69
CA HIS A 176 -0.29 23.45 0.53
C HIS A 176 -0.34 22.94 -0.91
N ALA A 177 -0.95 23.67 -1.85
CA ALA A 177 -0.94 23.28 -3.27
C ALA A 177 0.41 23.54 -3.93
N HIS A 178 1.14 24.58 -3.51
CA HIS A 178 2.47 24.91 -4.02
C HIS A 178 3.51 23.92 -3.44
N GLY A 179 4.41 23.45 -4.28
CA GLY A 179 5.48 22.52 -3.88
C GLY A 179 5.12 21.02 -3.94
N HIS A 180 3.87 20.67 -4.21
CA HIS A 180 3.44 19.29 -4.36
C HIS A 180 3.08 18.93 -5.81
N SER A 181 3.03 17.62 -6.11
CA SER A 181 2.60 17.18 -7.43
C SER A 181 1.14 17.57 -7.70
N HIS A 182 0.81 17.85 -8.95
CA HIS A 182 -0.55 18.18 -9.39
C HIS A 182 -1.59 17.12 -8.94
N SER A 183 -1.27 15.84 -9.05
CA SER A 183 -2.15 14.75 -8.60
C SER A 183 -2.41 14.78 -7.09
N TRP A 184 -1.40 15.18 -6.29
CA TRP A 184 -1.57 15.35 -4.86
C TRP A 184 -2.46 16.55 -4.53
N ALA A 185 -2.27 17.67 -5.23
CA ALA A 185 -3.09 18.87 -5.07
C ALA A 185 -4.57 18.58 -5.41
N GLN A 186 -4.85 17.82 -6.47
CA GLN A 186 -6.20 17.37 -6.82
C GLN A 186 -6.80 16.45 -5.73
N LEU A 187 -6.02 15.50 -5.22
CA LEU A 187 -6.47 14.64 -4.12
C LEU A 187 -6.78 15.47 -2.89
N MET A 188 -5.92 16.41 -2.53
CA MET A 188 -6.11 17.31 -1.38
C MET A 188 -7.39 18.12 -1.49
N VAL A 189 -7.65 18.76 -2.63
CA VAL A 189 -8.87 19.55 -2.89
C VAL A 189 -10.12 18.66 -2.82
N THR A 190 -10.07 17.46 -3.40
CA THR A 190 -11.18 16.51 -3.38
C THR A 190 -11.46 16.02 -1.97
N ALA A 191 -10.41 15.70 -1.20
CA ALA A 191 -10.51 15.26 0.18
C ALA A 191 -11.05 16.38 1.09
N LEU A 192 -10.56 17.62 0.90
CA LEU A 192 -10.99 18.78 1.67
C LEU A 192 -12.47 19.10 1.42
N ARG A 193 -12.92 19.09 0.15
CA ARG A 193 -14.36 19.23 -0.16
C ARG A 193 -15.22 18.15 0.50
N ALA A 194 -14.75 16.90 0.45
CA ALA A 194 -15.49 15.81 1.10
C ALA A 194 -15.55 15.98 2.63
N PHE A 195 -14.47 16.47 3.25
CA PHE A 195 -14.42 16.74 4.67
C PHE A 195 -15.36 17.87 5.08
N LEU A 196 -15.31 19.02 4.40
CA LEU A 196 -16.16 20.17 4.69
C LEU A 196 -17.64 19.86 4.50
N ARG A 197 -18.01 19.12 3.45
CA ARG A 197 -19.39 18.61 3.28
C ARG A 197 -19.81 17.69 4.42
N SER A 198 -18.90 16.83 4.89
CA SER A 198 -19.18 15.97 6.04
C SER A 198 -19.42 16.80 7.31
N LEU A 199 -18.63 17.83 7.57
CA LEU A 199 -18.84 18.73 8.72
C LEU A 199 -20.22 19.43 8.63
N HIS A 200 -20.55 19.96 7.47
CA HIS A 200 -21.84 20.62 7.27
C HIS A 200 -23.01 19.65 7.41
N HIS A 201 -22.90 18.46 6.83
CA HIS A 201 -23.94 17.42 6.95
C HIS A 201 -24.20 16.97 8.39
N HIS A 202 -23.17 17.01 9.25
CA HIS A 202 -23.30 16.69 10.67
C HIS A 202 -23.59 17.93 11.55
N GLY A 203 -23.94 19.08 10.95
CA GLY A 203 -24.22 20.31 11.67
C GLY A 203 -23.05 20.95 12.41
N ARG A 204 -21.81 20.55 12.08
CA ARG A 204 -20.57 21.07 12.71
C ARG A 204 -20.10 22.39 12.10
N THR A 205 -20.66 22.82 10.98
CA THR A 205 -20.44 24.13 10.35
C THR A 205 -21.76 24.73 9.93
N PRO A 206 -22.00 26.03 10.15
CA PRO A 206 -23.28 26.66 9.81
C PRO A 206 -23.51 26.78 8.31
N THR A 207 -22.43 26.81 7.52
CA THR A 207 -22.46 26.97 6.06
C THR A 207 -21.66 25.86 5.35
N ASP A 208 -22.01 25.57 4.09
CA ASP A 208 -21.25 24.65 3.26
C ASP A 208 -19.98 25.32 2.71
N LEU A 209 -18.88 25.20 3.46
CA LEU A 209 -17.57 25.70 3.07
C LEU A 209 -16.91 24.93 1.92
N ALA A 210 -17.48 23.79 1.49
CA ALA A 210 -16.92 23.01 0.39
C ALA A 210 -16.97 23.77 -0.95
N ALA A 211 -17.91 24.70 -1.11
CA ALA A 211 -18.02 25.56 -2.29
C ALA A 211 -16.85 26.55 -2.39
N CYS A 212 -16.24 26.95 -1.25
CA CYS A 212 -15.11 27.88 -1.21
C CYS A 212 -13.76 27.22 -1.55
N VAL A 213 -13.71 25.87 -1.66
CA VAL A 213 -12.46 25.16 -1.98
C VAL A 213 -12.04 25.46 -3.41
N PRO A 214 -10.89 26.13 -3.65
CA PRO A 214 -10.44 26.46 -5.00
C PRO A 214 -10.28 25.23 -5.88
N ALA A 215 -10.57 25.37 -7.17
CA ALA A 215 -10.28 24.33 -8.14
C ALA A 215 -8.78 24.32 -8.46
N VAL A 216 -8.16 23.15 -8.41
CA VAL A 216 -6.85 22.96 -9.03
C VAL A 216 -7.10 22.63 -10.50
N ALA A 217 -6.63 23.50 -11.40
CA ALA A 217 -6.83 23.32 -12.83
C ALA A 217 -6.29 21.95 -13.28
N ALA A 218 -7.21 21.08 -13.67
CA ALA A 218 -6.88 19.76 -14.18
C ALA A 218 -6.96 19.79 -15.69
N TRP A 219 -5.86 20.06 -16.33
CA TRP A 219 -5.75 19.80 -17.75
C TRP A 219 -5.69 18.30 -17.94
N SER A 220 -6.86 17.64 -17.90
CA SER A 220 -6.95 16.25 -18.29
C SER A 220 -6.29 16.17 -19.66
N PHE A 221 -5.32 15.28 -19.79
CA PHE A 221 -4.61 15.11 -21.04
C PHE A 221 -3.45 16.10 -21.37
N ALA A 222 -2.99 16.94 -20.48
CA ALA A 222 -1.81 17.78 -20.74
C ALA A 222 -0.50 16.99 -20.93
N ARG A 223 -0.45 15.74 -20.46
CA ARG A 223 0.75 14.90 -20.58
C ARG A 223 0.46 13.67 -21.43
N LEU A 224 1.40 13.32 -22.31
CA LEU A 224 1.40 12.04 -22.99
C LEU A 224 1.72 10.93 -21.96
N PRO A 225 1.07 9.76 -22.05
CA PRO A 225 1.47 8.61 -21.25
C PRO A 225 2.93 8.25 -21.54
N THR A 226 3.74 8.13 -20.51
CA THR A 226 5.06 7.54 -20.65
C THR A 226 4.90 6.03 -20.83
N PHE A 227 5.57 5.47 -21.82
CA PHE A 227 5.55 4.04 -22.12
C PHE A 227 6.95 3.57 -22.53
N LEU A 228 7.17 2.28 -22.48
CA LEU A 228 8.37 1.60 -22.95
C LEU A 228 8.12 1.03 -24.34
N SER A 229 9.13 1.02 -25.19
CA SER A 229 9.05 0.24 -26.42
C SER A 229 9.00 -1.25 -26.11
N SER A 230 8.61 -2.08 -27.09
CA SER A 230 8.61 -3.54 -26.94
C SER A 230 10.01 -4.08 -26.64
N GLU A 231 11.06 -3.48 -27.22
CA GLU A 231 12.45 -3.82 -26.95
C GLU A 231 12.87 -3.43 -25.53
N GLN A 232 12.53 -2.21 -25.10
CA GLN A 232 12.78 -1.76 -23.72
C GLN A 232 12.07 -2.65 -22.69
N THR A 233 10.81 -3.00 -22.97
CA THR A 233 10.03 -3.90 -22.09
C THR A 233 10.70 -5.26 -21.98
N ARG A 234 11.16 -5.83 -23.10
CA ARG A 234 11.89 -7.11 -23.13
C ARG A 234 13.21 -6.97 -22.36
N HIS A 235 13.97 -5.91 -22.62
CA HIS A 235 15.23 -5.66 -21.95
C HIS A 235 15.08 -5.59 -20.41
N VAL A 236 14.05 -4.91 -19.90
CA VAL A 236 13.76 -4.86 -18.45
C VAL A 236 13.45 -6.25 -17.89
N LEU A 237 12.68 -7.07 -18.61
CA LEU A 237 12.35 -8.43 -18.20
C LEU A 237 13.60 -9.32 -18.18
N ASP A 238 14.50 -9.16 -19.15
CA ASP A 238 15.74 -9.94 -19.26
C ASP A 238 16.75 -9.60 -18.15
N GLN A 239 16.67 -8.39 -17.56
CA GLN A 239 17.47 -8.02 -16.39
C GLN A 239 17.02 -8.67 -15.07
N CYS A 240 15.95 -9.47 -15.09
CA CYS A 240 15.56 -10.24 -13.92
C CYS A 240 16.41 -11.52 -13.81
N ASP A 241 17.17 -11.65 -12.71
CA ASP A 241 17.96 -12.84 -12.43
C ASP A 241 17.08 -14.06 -12.12
N ARG A 242 16.69 -14.80 -13.16
CA ARG A 242 15.82 -15.98 -13.02
C ARG A 242 16.47 -17.18 -12.31
N GLN A 243 17.74 -17.10 -11.92
CA GLN A 243 18.38 -18.11 -11.09
C GLN A 243 18.08 -17.90 -9.59
N SER A 244 17.80 -16.67 -9.17
CA SER A 244 17.44 -16.37 -7.79
C SER A 244 15.91 -16.46 -7.54
N ALA A 245 15.52 -16.76 -6.31
CA ALA A 245 14.14 -16.78 -5.87
C ALA A 245 13.44 -15.41 -6.07
N THR A 246 14.12 -14.34 -5.69
CA THR A 246 13.64 -12.96 -5.88
C THR A 246 13.49 -12.60 -7.35
N GLY A 247 14.46 -12.97 -8.16
CA GLY A 247 14.41 -12.65 -9.60
C GLY A 247 13.30 -13.41 -10.33
N ARG A 248 13.06 -14.70 -10.01
CA ARG A 248 11.90 -15.45 -10.54
C ARG A 248 10.59 -14.77 -10.17
N ARG A 249 10.45 -14.36 -8.90
CA ARG A 249 9.27 -13.63 -8.42
C ARG A 249 9.08 -12.32 -9.19
N ASP A 250 10.12 -11.51 -9.24
CA ASP A 250 10.09 -10.17 -9.84
C ASP A 250 9.78 -10.28 -11.35
N TYR A 251 10.36 -11.27 -12.04
CA TYR A 251 10.08 -11.57 -13.44
C TYR A 251 8.59 -11.90 -13.67
N ALA A 252 8.04 -12.84 -12.89
CA ALA A 252 6.62 -13.22 -13.02
C ALA A 252 5.68 -12.04 -12.74
N MET A 253 5.97 -11.21 -11.74
CA MET A 253 5.20 -9.99 -11.45
C MET A 253 5.21 -9.00 -12.60
N LEU A 254 6.38 -8.74 -13.18
CA LEU A 254 6.54 -7.81 -14.28
C LEU A 254 5.91 -8.34 -15.56
N LEU A 255 5.99 -9.64 -15.79
CA LEU A 255 5.38 -10.28 -16.94
C LEU A 255 3.85 -10.20 -16.89
N LEU A 256 3.22 -10.38 -15.72
CA LEU A 256 1.79 -10.13 -15.52
C LEU A 256 1.40 -8.69 -15.87
N CYS A 257 2.22 -7.71 -15.49
CA CYS A 257 1.98 -6.31 -15.85
C CYS A 257 2.15 -6.07 -17.35
N ALA A 258 3.15 -6.69 -17.98
CA ALA A 258 3.52 -6.47 -19.38
C ALA A 258 2.60 -7.20 -20.37
N ARG A 259 2.18 -8.45 -20.06
CA ARG A 259 1.37 -9.30 -20.95
C ARG A 259 -0.12 -9.11 -20.75
N LEU A 260 -0.57 -8.99 -19.50
CA LEU A 260 -1.99 -8.91 -19.15
C LEU A 260 -2.41 -7.51 -18.69
N GLY A 261 -1.47 -6.57 -18.62
CA GLY A 261 -1.74 -5.21 -18.18
C GLY A 261 -2.30 -5.14 -16.77
N LEU A 262 -1.95 -6.08 -15.87
CA LEU A 262 -2.42 -6.07 -14.49
C LEU A 262 -1.94 -4.83 -13.76
N ARG A 263 -2.80 -4.29 -12.89
CA ARG A 263 -2.40 -3.22 -11.99
C ARG A 263 -1.53 -3.78 -10.87
N ALA A 264 -0.60 -2.96 -10.37
CA ALA A 264 0.27 -3.35 -9.25
C ALA A 264 -0.49 -3.91 -8.04
N GLY A 265 -1.70 -3.38 -7.76
CA GLY A 265 -2.55 -3.88 -6.69
C GLY A 265 -3.18 -5.22 -6.98
N GLU A 266 -3.53 -5.50 -8.25
CA GLU A 266 -4.06 -6.78 -8.70
C GLU A 266 -2.98 -7.87 -8.59
N VAL A 267 -1.75 -7.56 -9.02
CA VAL A 267 -0.59 -8.47 -8.87
C VAL A 267 -0.28 -8.74 -7.39
N ALA A 268 -0.29 -7.72 -6.55
CA ALA A 268 -0.01 -7.87 -5.12
C ALA A 268 -1.06 -8.73 -4.39
N ALA A 269 -2.33 -8.64 -4.82
CA ALA A 269 -3.46 -9.31 -4.19
C ALA A 269 -3.73 -10.72 -4.75
N LEU A 270 -3.03 -11.14 -5.82
CA LEU A 270 -3.26 -12.43 -6.49
C LEU A 270 -3.00 -13.60 -5.53
N GLN A 271 -3.96 -14.50 -5.41
CA GLN A 271 -3.89 -15.69 -4.57
C GLN A 271 -3.67 -16.97 -5.36
N LEU A 272 -3.23 -18.02 -4.70
CA LEU A 272 -3.00 -19.32 -5.34
C LEU A 272 -4.30 -19.90 -5.92
N ASP A 273 -5.43 -19.64 -5.27
CA ASP A 273 -6.75 -20.12 -5.70
C ASP A 273 -7.33 -19.32 -6.88
N ASP A 274 -6.72 -18.18 -7.23
CA ASP A 274 -7.14 -17.37 -8.37
C ASP A 274 -6.60 -17.91 -9.70
N ILE A 275 -5.74 -18.94 -9.67
CA ILE A 275 -5.14 -19.54 -10.87
C ILE A 275 -5.77 -20.89 -11.14
N ASP A 276 -6.49 -20.98 -12.24
CA ASP A 276 -6.96 -22.25 -12.79
C ASP A 276 -5.94 -22.78 -13.79
N TRP A 277 -5.17 -23.75 -13.34
CA TRP A 277 -4.14 -24.40 -14.16
C TRP A 277 -4.72 -25.37 -15.21
N THR A 278 -5.93 -25.87 -14.98
CA THR A 278 -6.60 -26.81 -15.87
C THR A 278 -7.17 -26.10 -17.09
N ASP A 279 -7.90 -25.01 -16.83
CA ASP A 279 -8.52 -24.20 -17.87
C ASP A 279 -7.60 -23.09 -18.39
N GLY A 280 -6.39 -22.94 -17.82
CA GLY A 280 -5.44 -21.91 -18.23
C GLY A 280 -5.99 -20.49 -18.02
N CYS A 281 -6.59 -20.22 -16.88
CA CYS A 281 -7.26 -18.95 -16.59
C CYS A 281 -6.81 -18.30 -15.27
N LEU A 282 -6.92 -16.98 -15.22
CA LEU A 282 -6.71 -16.17 -14.01
C LEU A 282 -7.99 -15.44 -13.62
N ALA A 283 -8.40 -15.58 -12.36
CA ALA A 283 -9.46 -14.78 -11.75
C ALA A 283 -8.86 -13.52 -11.13
N ILE A 284 -9.19 -12.34 -11.67
CA ILE A 284 -8.64 -11.06 -11.23
C ILE A 284 -9.71 -10.27 -10.48
N ARG A 285 -9.39 -9.92 -9.24
CA ARG A 285 -10.22 -9.04 -8.43
C ARG A 285 -9.89 -7.58 -8.70
N SER A 286 -10.75 -6.92 -9.47
CA SER A 286 -10.60 -5.52 -9.84
C SER A 286 -11.04 -4.56 -8.73
N LYS A 287 -10.66 -3.29 -8.84
CA LYS A 287 -11.12 -2.22 -7.94
C LYS A 287 -12.66 -2.19 -7.91
N GLY A 288 -13.24 -2.21 -6.70
CA GLY A 288 -14.70 -2.32 -6.52
C GLY A 288 -15.21 -3.74 -6.32
N GLY A 289 -14.33 -4.72 -6.12
CA GLY A 289 -14.68 -6.09 -5.76
C GLY A 289 -15.20 -6.96 -6.90
N ARG A 290 -15.15 -6.49 -8.13
CA ARG A 290 -15.57 -7.26 -9.30
C ARG A 290 -14.51 -8.30 -9.68
N TRP A 291 -14.97 -9.51 -10.00
CA TRP A 291 -14.15 -10.58 -10.54
C TRP A 291 -14.19 -10.55 -12.06
N THR A 292 -13.05 -10.75 -12.69
CA THR A 292 -12.90 -10.88 -14.13
C THR A 292 -11.98 -12.06 -14.41
N GLN A 293 -12.43 -13.01 -15.22
CA GLN A 293 -11.60 -14.11 -15.68
C GLN A 293 -10.83 -13.68 -16.92
N MET A 294 -9.55 -14.05 -16.98
CA MET A 294 -8.65 -13.75 -18.09
C MET A 294 -7.90 -15.02 -18.50
N PRO A 295 -7.62 -15.22 -19.80
CA PRO A 295 -6.72 -16.30 -20.20
C PRO A 295 -5.33 -16.10 -19.59
N LEU A 296 -4.69 -17.18 -19.20
CA LEU A 296 -3.31 -17.23 -18.72
C LEU A 296 -2.39 -17.61 -19.90
N PRO A 297 -1.64 -16.64 -20.47
CA PRO A 297 -0.68 -16.97 -21.52
C PRO A 297 0.37 -17.96 -21.01
N GLN A 298 0.86 -18.82 -21.88
CA GLN A 298 1.80 -19.88 -21.53
C GLN A 298 3.06 -19.33 -20.86
N ASP A 299 3.67 -18.29 -21.42
CA ASP A 299 4.88 -17.64 -20.87
C ASP A 299 4.66 -17.09 -19.45
N VAL A 300 3.48 -16.56 -19.17
CA VAL A 300 3.09 -16.07 -17.85
C VAL A 300 2.87 -17.24 -16.88
N GLY A 301 2.17 -18.28 -17.31
CA GLY A 301 1.96 -19.49 -16.53
C GLY A 301 3.26 -20.18 -16.15
N GLU A 302 4.18 -20.35 -17.10
CA GLU A 302 5.51 -20.92 -16.87
C GLU A 302 6.34 -20.08 -15.86
N ALA A 303 6.29 -18.75 -15.97
CA ALA A 303 6.99 -17.86 -15.06
C ALA A 303 6.44 -17.96 -13.63
N ILE A 304 5.13 -18.02 -13.47
CA ILE A 304 4.49 -18.21 -12.15
C ILE A 304 4.85 -19.59 -11.59
N ALA A 305 4.72 -20.65 -12.38
CA ALA A 305 5.04 -22.02 -11.97
C ALA A 305 6.52 -22.14 -11.53
N ALA A 306 7.46 -21.58 -12.32
CA ALA A 306 8.87 -21.56 -11.96
C ALA A 306 9.13 -20.85 -10.61
N TYR A 307 8.43 -19.74 -10.35
CA TYR A 307 8.53 -19.08 -9.04
C TYR A 307 7.91 -19.94 -7.93
N LEU A 308 6.73 -20.51 -8.13
CA LEU A 308 6.04 -21.33 -7.12
C LEU A 308 6.86 -22.56 -6.71
N VAL A 309 7.48 -23.23 -7.68
CA VAL A 309 8.23 -24.48 -7.45
C VAL A 309 9.64 -24.20 -6.91
N GLN A 310 10.33 -23.20 -7.44
CA GLN A 310 11.77 -23.02 -7.20
C GLN A 310 12.13 -21.69 -6.50
N GLY A 311 11.16 -20.82 -6.21
CA GLY A 311 11.44 -19.50 -5.67
C GLY A 311 10.58 -19.11 -4.48
N ARG A 312 9.33 -19.57 -4.43
CA ARG A 312 8.42 -19.16 -3.37
C ARG A 312 8.79 -19.82 -2.04
N PRO A 313 9.08 -19.02 -1.00
CA PRO A 313 9.39 -19.60 0.31
C PRO A 313 8.15 -20.30 0.89
N THR A 314 8.38 -21.40 1.61
CA THR A 314 7.32 -22.09 2.36
C THR A 314 6.72 -21.18 3.41
N CYS A 315 5.42 -20.95 3.35
CA CYS A 315 4.66 -20.12 4.28
C CYS A 315 3.17 -20.49 4.21
N ARG A 316 2.39 -20.07 5.23
CA ARG A 316 0.92 -20.29 5.28
C ARG A 316 0.14 -19.28 4.44
N ASP A 317 0.77 -18.21 4.00
CA ASP A 317 0.13 -17.15 3.24
C ASP A 317 -0.30 -17.68 1.87
N ARG A 318 -1.54 -17.35 1.46
CA ARG A 318 -2.13 -17.82 0.18
C ARG A 318 -1.82 -16.91 -1.00
N HIS A 319 -1.19 -15.74 -0.80
CA HIS A 319 -0.77 -14.91 -1.93
C HIS A 319 0.23 -15.65 -2.81
N VAL A 320 0.11 -15.49 -4.13
CA VAL A 320 1.08 -16.04 -5.09
C VAL A 320 2.45 -15.45 -4.80
N PHE A 321 2.53 -14.13 -4.67
CA PHE A 321 3.78 -13.41 -4.43
C PHE A 321 3.93 -13.01 -2.98
N VAL A 322 4.97 -13.51 -2.35
CA VAL A 322 5.29 -13.24 -0.95
C VAL A 322 6.67 -12.60 -0.81
N ARG A 323 6.88 -11.97 0.34
CA ARG A 323 8.18 -11.41 0.71
C ARG A 323 9.19 -12.54 0.94
N GLU A 324 10.40 -12.36 0.47
CA GLU A 324 11.48 -13.30 0.71
C GLU A 324 11.95 -13.28 2.18
N HIS A 325 12.02 -12.06 2.74
CA HIS A 325 12.37 -11.89 4.15
C HIS A 325 11.14 -11.85 5.03
N ALA A 326 11.32 -12.36 6.24
CA ALA A 326 10.27 -12.39 7.26
C ALA A 326 9.72 -10.97 7.60
N PRO A 327 8.44 -10.87 7.87
CA PRO A 327 7.43 -11.92 7.82
C PRO A 327 7.11 -12.33 6.39
N ARG A 328 7.14 -13.65 6.11
CA ARG A 328 6.85 -14.21 4.77
C ARG A 328 5.36 -14.19 4.49
N THR A 329 4.89 -13.03 4.18
CA THR A 329 3.48 -12.73 3.85
C THR A 329 3.40 -12.07 2.50
N GLY A 330 2.21 -12.02 1.91
CA GLY A 330 1.91 -11.26 0.71
C GLY A 330 2.30 -9.77 0.84
N PHE A 331 2.34 -9.09 -0.27
CA PHE A 331 2.61 -7.65 -0.28
C PHE A 331 1.40 -6.88 0.25
N SER A 332 1.62 -6.02 1.23
CA SER A 332 0.54 -5.26 1.88
C SER A 332 -0.10 -4.18 0.99
N ASN A 333 0.56 -3.80 -0.10
CA ASN A 333 0.10 -2.72 -0.98
C ASN A 333 0.74 -2.76 -2.37
N SER A 334 0.17 -1.99 -3.30
CA SER A 334 0.65 -1.85 -4.69
C SER A 334 2.02 -1.19 -4.83
N SER A 335 2.48 -0.43 -3.82
CA SER A 335 3.77 0.26 -3.91
C SER A 335 4.94 -0.72 -3.92
N SER A 336 4.79 -1.89 -3.31
CA SER A 336 5.81 -2.95 -3.34
C SER A 336 6.06 -3.48 -4.75
N VAL A 337 5.00 -3.74 -5.52
CA VAL A 337 5.12 -4.16 -6.93
C VAL A 337 5.70 -3.04 -7.78
N SER A 338 5.26 -1.79 -7.54
CA SER A 338 5.83 -0.62 -8.23
C SER A 338 7.31 -0.43 -7.92
N ALA A 339 7.75 -0.72 -6.69
CA ALA A 339 9.15 -0.69 -6.32
C ALA A 339 9.97 -1.81 -7.01
N VAL A 340 9.38 -2.99 -7.23
CA VAL A 340 10.00 -4.04 -8.06
C VAL A 340 10.23 -3.52 -9.47
N ALA A 341 9.20 -2.93 -10.09
CA ALA A 341 9.30 -2.36 -11.43
C ALA A 341 10.37 -1.25 -11.52
N ALA A 342 10.38 -0.34 -10.54
CA ALA A 342 11.38 0.74 -10.50
C ALA A 342 12.81 0.20 -10.41
N ARG A 343 13.06 -0.81 -9.58
CA ARG A 343 14.38 -1.46 -9.50
C ARG A 343 14.77 -2.17 -10.78
N ALA A 344 13.82 -2.82 -11.47
CA ALA A 344 14.10 -3.49 -12.74
C ALA A 344 14.44 -2.47 -13.84
N LEU A 345 13.72 -1.35 -13.92
CA LEU A 345 14.03 -0.24 -14.83
C LEU A 345 15.42 0.34 -14.57
N ALA A 346 15.78 0.55 -13.30
CA ALA A 346 17.11 1.03 -12.92
C ALA A 346 18.23 0.05 -13.32
N ARG A 347 18.03 -1.28 -13.14
CA ARG A 347 19.00 -2.30 -13.60
C ARG A 347 19.14 -2.29 -15.13
N ALA A 348 18.05 -2.08 -15.84
CA ALA A 348 18.05 -1.95 -17.30
C ALA A 348 18.57 -0.59 -17.79
N GLN A 349 18.98 0.31 -16.89
CA GLN A 349 19.45 1.67 -17.21
C GLN A 349 18.45 2.50 -18.02
N ILE A 350 17.14 2.26 -17.81
CA ILE A 350 16.06 3.00 -18.45
C ILE A 350 15.61 4.10 -17.50
N ASP A 351 15.94 5.34 -17.87
CA ASP A 351 15.50 6.52 -17.14
C ASP A 351 14.12 6.96 -17.60
N VAL A 352 13.19 7.10 -16.66
CA VAL A 352 11.81 7.56 -16.90
C VAL A 352 11.36 8.44 -15.74
N PRO A 353 10.57 9.48 -16.01
CA PRO A 353 10.15 10.45 -14.98
C PRO A 353 9.40 9.85 -13.80
N ARG A 354 8.73 8.71 -13.97
CA ARG A 354 7.93 8.02 -12.96
C ARG A 354 8.08 6.51 -13.11
N PRO A 355 9.15 5.92 -12.55
CA PRO A 355 9.36 4.48 -12.64
C PRO A 355 8.33 3.73 -11.80
N GLY A 356 7.71 2.69 -12.39
CA GLY A 356 6.74 1.85 -11.69
C GLY A 356 5.96 0.91 -12.60
N ALA A 357 5.18 0.02 -12.01
CA ALA A 357 4.45 -1.03 -12.72
C ALA A 357 3.43 -0.50 -13.76
N HIS A 358 2.93 0.71 -13.57
CA HIS A 358 1.99 1.33 -14.52
C HIS A 358 2.57 1.53 -15.93
N LEU A 359 3.90 1.66 -16.05
CA LEU A 359 4.57 1.80 -17.35
C LEU A 359 4.33 0.59 -18.24
N PHE A 360 4.45 -0.62 -17.70
CA PHE A 360 4.22 -1.87 -18.46
C PHE A 360 2.80 -1.94 -19.01
N ARG A 361 1.83 -1.54 -18.20
CA ARG A 361 0.43 -1.48 -18.61
C ARG A 361 0.19 -0.42 -19.70
N HIS A 362 0.83 0.76 -19.59
CA HIS A 362 0.78 1.80 -20.62
C HIS A 362 1.47 1.35 -21.91
N SER A 363 2.60 0.64 -21.77
CA SER A 363 3.32 0.06 -22.92
C SER A 363 2.48 -0.95 -23.68
N LEU A 364 1.83 -1.88 -22.96
CA LEU A 364 0.91 -2.86 -23.58
C LEU A 364 -0.21 -2.15 -24.35
N ALA A 365 -0.87 -1.16 -23.74
CA ALA A 365 -1.96 -0.44 -24.39
C ALA A 365 -1.48 0.34 -25.62
N THR A 366 -0.31 0.96 -25.56
CA THR A 366 0.27 1.70 -26.69
C THR A 366 0.67 0.77 -27.83
N GLU A 367 1.23 -0.41 -27.50
CA GLU A 367 1.61 -1.41 -28.47
C GLU A 367 0.38 -2.00 -29.18
N MET A 368 -0.67 -2.34 -28.44
CA MET A 368 -1.94 -2.79 -29.01
C MET A 368 -2.52 -1.75 -29.98
N LEU A 369 -2.51 -0.47 -29.59
CA LEU A 369 -3.00 0.60 -30.43
C LEU A 369 -2.19 0.70 -31.75
N ARG A 370 -0.85 0.60 -31.67
CA ARG A 370 0.03 0.58 -32.84
C ARG A 370 -0.20 -0.62 -33.76
N GLN A 371 -0.65 -1.74 -33.18
CA GLN A 371 -1.03 -2.94 -33.93
C GLN A 371 -2.47 -2.88 -34.48
N GLY A 372 -3.16 -1.74 -34.33
CA GLY A 372 -4.48 -1.51 -34.89
C GLY A 372 -5.65 -1.89 -33.98
N ALA A 373 -5.39 -2.24 -32.72
CA ALA A 373 -6.49 -2.52 -31.79
C ALA A 373 -7.28 -1.24 -31.47
N SER A 374 -8.59 -1.34 -31.43
CA SER A 374 -9.47 -0.24 -31.05
C SER A 374 -9.33 0.14 -29.57
N LEU A 375 -9.66 1.38 -29.23
CA LEU A 375 -9.70 1.84 -27.83
C LEU A 375 -10.67 1.00 -26.98
N THR A 376 -11.72 0.44 -27.58
CA THR A 376 -12.69 -0.43 -26.92
C THR A 376 -12.03 -1.74 -26.52
N GLU A 377 -11.33 -2.43 -27.43
CA GLU A 377 -10.61 -3.68 -27.15
C GLU A 377 -9.51 -3.47 -26.10
N ILE A 378 -8.74 -2.38 -26.22
CA ILE A 378 -7.75 -2.00 -25.19
C ILE A 378 -8.44 -1.77 -23.84
N GLY A 379 -9.57 -1.09 -23.81
CA GLY A 379 -10.35 -0.86 -22.60
C GLY A 379 -10.84 -2.15 -21.95
N GLN A 380 -11.31 -3.11 -22.76
CA GLN A 380 -11.74 -4.44 -22.31
C GLN A 380 -10.58 -5.24 -21.71
N LEU A 381 -9.46 -5.37 -22.45
CA LEU A 381 -8.29 -6.07 -21.94
C LEU A 381 -7.78 -5.47 -20.63
N LEU A 382 -7.69 -4.14 -20.58
CA LEU A 382 -7.24 -3.43 -19.41
C LEU A 382 -8.31 -3.32 -18.30
N ARG A 383 -9.52 -3.80 -18.53
CA ARG A 383 -10.62 -3.76 -17.54
C ARG A 383 -10.88 -2.34 -17.04
N HIS A 384 -10.98 -1.37 -17.97
CA HIS A 384 -11.33 0.00 -17.66
C HIS A 384 -12.83 0.11 -17.41
N GLN A 385 -13.20 0.71 -16.26
CA GLN A 385 -14.61 0.93 -15.92
C GLN A 385 -15.24 2.09 -16.69
N HIS A 386 -14.41 3.05 -17.10
CA HIS A 386 -14.82 4.24 -17.83
C HIS A 386 -14.05 4.35 -19.14
N PRO A 387 -14.72 4.54 -20.27
CA PRO A 387 -14.07 4.72 -21.58
C PRO A 387 -13.02 5.85 -21.60
N ASP A 388 -13.27 6.92 -20.86
CA ASP A 388 -12.34 8.04 -20.75
C ASP A 388 -10.96 7.65 -20.22
N THR A 389 -10.87 6.58 -19.44
CA THR A 389 -9.57 6.07 -18.97
C THR A 389 -8.72 5.54 -20.11
N THR A 390 -9.34 5.02 -21.17
CA THR A 390 -8.64 4.51 -22.38
C THR A 390 -8.30 5.61 -23.36
N ARG A 391 -9.06 6.71 -23.37
CA ARG A 391 -8.85 7.87 -24.27
C ARG A 391 -7.44 8.49 -24.14
N ILE A 392 -6.75 8.29 -23.03
CA ILE A 392 -5.38 8.78 -22.86
C ILE A 392 -4.42 8.21 -23.91
N TYR A 393 -4.70 7.02 -24.44
CA TYR A 393 -3.87 6.36 -25.44
C TYR A 393 -4.10 6.91 -26.86
N ALA A 394 -5.26 7.49 -27.16
CA ALA A 394 -5.52 8.10 -28.47
C ALA A 394 -4.48 9.17 -28.85
N LYS A 395 -3.85 9.81 -27.87
CA LYS A 395 -2.82 10.82 -28.08
C LYS A 395 -1.47 10.29 -28.53
N VAL A 396 -1.21 9.01 -28.36
CA VAL A 396 0.04 8.36 -28.75
C VAL A 396 -0.05 7.84 -30.19
N ASP A 397 -1.24 7.83 -30.76
CA ASP A 397 -1.48 7.45 -32.15
C ASP A 397 -1.24 8.64 -33.09
N LEU A 398 0.01 9.02 -33.23
CA LEU A 398 0.40 10.11 -34.11
C LEU A 398 0.05 9.88 -35.60
N PRO A 399 0.13 8.63 -36.15
CA PRO A 399 -0.32 8.35 -37.50
C PRO A 399 -1.81 8.65 -37.71
N ALA A 400 -2.68 8.15 -36.83
CA ALA A 400 -4.11 8.41 -36.88
C ALA A 400 -4.42 9.92 -36.68
N LEU A 401 -3.74 10.58 -35.76
CA LEU A 401 -3.92 12.00 -35.51
C LEU A 401 -3.48 12.86 -36.75
N ARG A 402 -2.43 12.46 -37.47
CA ARG A 402 -1.99 13.12 -38.66
C ARG A 402 -3.02 13.03 -39.80
N GLN A 403 -3.73 11.92 -39.92
CA GLN A 403 -4.80 11.76 -40.93
C GLN A 403 -6.01 12.66 -40.64
N LEU A 404 -6.24 13.04 -39.39
CA LEU A 404 -7.31 13.92 -38.95
C LEU A 404 -6.91 15.40 -38.98
N ALA A 405 -5.62 15.69 -39.05
CA ALA A 405 -5.13 17.06 -39.07
C ALA A 405 -5.42 17.69 -40.43
N PRO A 406 -5.98 18.93 -40.51
CA PRO A 406 -6.08 19.65 -41.73
C PRO A 406 -4.68 19.89 -42.33
N PRO A 407 -4.54 20.00 -43.66
CA PRO A 407 -3.26 20.31 -44.28
C PRO A 407 -2.71 21.63 -43.75
N TRP A 408 -1.40 21.67 -43.57
CA TRP A 408 -0.73 22.87 -43.06
C TRP A 408 -0.94 24.04 -44.04
N PRO A 409 -1.38 25.22 -43.58
CA PRO A 409 -1.52 26.37 -44.46
C PRO A 409 -0.17 26.71 -45.09
N GLY A 410 -0.05 26.55 -46.41
CA GLY A 410 1.20 26.77 -47.14
C GLY A 410 2.07 25.55 -47.42
N GLY A 411 1.66 24.35 -47.08
CA GLY A 411 2.26 23.10 -47.53
C GLY A 411 1.75 22.78 -48.95
N GLU A 412 2.59 22.88 -49.96
CA GLU A 412 2.36 22.31 -51.29
C GLU A 412 2.25 20.79 -51.13
N GLY A 413 1.23 20.18 -51.77
CA GLY A 413 0.90 18.75 -51.71
C GLY A 413 1.93 17.81 -52.31
#